data_a24f23b28e64f9422d28a932d6d52b5e
#
_entry.id   a24f23b28e64f9422d28a932d6d52b5e
#
_cell.length_a   1.000
_cell.length_b   1.000
_cell.length_c   1.000
_cell.angle_alpha   90.00
_cell.angle_beta   90.00
_cell.angle_gamma   90.00
#
_symmetry.space_group_name_H-M   'P 1'
#
loop_
_entity.id
_entity.type
_entity.pdbx_description
1 polymer ?
#
loop_
_entity_poly.entity_id
_entity_poly.type
_entity_poly.pdbx_seq_one_letter_code
_entity_poly.pdbx_strand_id
1 'polypeptide(L)'
;MKYLLDLDMDKCISCGACAVACMDQHDTNLEHGDPALRWVTRLERQQGERVAFLGLSMACMHCNDAPCVTGCPVGCLHKDPETGMTVVNPTHCIGCHSCAMACPFGAPKFGPQGKIVKCDGCADRVRRGYLPACVRVCPTGALTLRTEEEQRRQNQAHLLRHVLKLIEDA
;
A
#
# COMPACT_ATOMS: atom_id res chain seq x y z
N MET A 1 -9.55 -13.02 -8.43
CA MET A 1 -9.80 -12.80 -6.96
C MET A 1 -9.25 -11.42 -6.63
N LYS A 2 -9.96 -10.60 -5.87
CA LYS A 2 -9.46 -9.26 -5.50
C LYS A 2 -8.71 -9.33 -4.19
N TYR A 3 -7.49 -8.82 -4.17
CA TYR A 3 -6.63 -8.76 -2.99
C TYR A 3 -6.50 -7.33 -2.48
N LEU A 4 -6.32 -7.21 -1.19
CA LEU A 4 -6.10 -5.97 -0.45
C LEU A 4 -4.83 -6.10 0.40
N LEU A 5 -4.01 -5.04 0.37
CA LEU A 5 -2.91 -4.87 1.31
C LEU A 5 -3.43 -4.08 2.51
N ASP A 6 -3.41 -4.69 3.67
CA ASP A 6 -3.89 -4.10 4.92
C ASP A 6 -2.72 -3.82 5.88
N LEU A 7 -2.84 -2.75 6.66
CA LEU A 7 -1.88 -2.34 7.68
C LEU A 7 -2.57 -2.22 9.03
N ASP A 8 -2.17 -3.05 9.97
CA ASP A 8 -2.48 -2.91 11.38
C ASP A 8 -1.47 -1.94 12.02
N MET A 9 -1.90 -0.71 12.26
CA MET A 9 -1.02 0.33 12.80
C MET A 9 -0.59 0.07 14.24
N ASP A 10 -1.40 -0.67 15.02
CA ASP A 10 -1.08 -1.00 16.42
C ASP A 10 0.07 -2.02 16.51
N LYS A 11 0.26 -2.83 15.46
CA LYS A 11 1.37 -3.78 15.34
C LYS A 11 2.59 -3.21 14.65
N CYS A 12 2.46 -2.08 13.98
CA CYS A 12 3.57 -1.50 13.21
C CYS A 12 4.60 -0.84 14.12
N ILE A 13 5.80 -1.37 14.16
CA ILE A 13 6.93 -0.84 14.94
C ILE A 13 7.84 0.11 14.15
N SER A 14 7.45 0.50 12.95
CA SER A 14 8.23 1.40 12.07
C SER A 14 9.66 0.92 11.76
N CYS A 15 9.90 -0.39 11.71
CA CYS A 15 11.26 -0.94 11.54
C CYS A 15 11.86 -0.75 10.12
N GLY A 16 11.06 -0.36 9.13
CA GLY A 16 11.53 -0.13 7.76
C GLY A 16 11.76 -1.37 6.89
N ALA A 17 11.71 -2.60 7.43
CA ALA A 17 11.98 -3.83 6.69
C ALA A 17 11.12 -3.97 5.41
N CYS A 18 9.85 -3.56 5.47
CA CYS A 18 8.94 -3.59 4.33
C CYS A 18 9.34 -2.61 3.20
N ALA A 19 9.96 -1.47 3.54
CA ALA A 19 10.46 -0.52 2.55
C ALA A 19 11.70 -1.09 1.84
N VAL A 20 12.65 -1.62 2.60
CA VAL A 20 13.86 -2.26 2.05
C VAL A 20 13.50 -3.44 1.15
N ALA A 21 12.62 -4.34 1.61
CA ALA A 21 12.17 -5.47 0.79
C ALA A 21 11.40 -5.04 -0.48
N CYS A 22 10.73 -3.89 -0.46
CA CYS A 22 10.09 -3.33 -1.64
C CYS A 22 11.13 -2.80 -2.63
N MET A 23 12.19 -2.13 -2.15
CA MET A 23 13.28 -1.65 -2.99
C MET A 23 14.02 -2.81 -3.65
N ASP A 24 14.36 -3.85 -2.88
CA ASP A 24 15.01 -5.07 -3.37
C ASP A 24 14.14 -5.78 -4.44
N GLN A 25 12.84 -5.92 -4.19
CA GLN A 25 11.91 -6.57 -5.12
C GLN A 25 11.77 -5.84 -6.47
N HIS A 26 11.98 -4.53 -6.48
CA HIS A 26 11.80 -3.67 -7.66
C HIS A 26 13.12 -3.13 -8.21
N ASP A 27 14.25 -3.67 -7.78
CA ASP A 27 15.59 -3.23 -8.19
C ASP A 27 15.77 -1.70 -8.12
N THR A 28 15.19 -1.09 -7.06
CA THR A 28 15.19 0.37 -6.88
C THR A 28 16.59 0.89 -6.62
N ASN A 29 17.11 1.71 -7.50
CA ASN A 29 18.42 2.33 -7.37
C ASN A 29 18.29 3.80 -6.95
N LEU A 30 18.41 4.06 -5.64
CA LEU A 30 18.30 5.39 -5.07
C LEU A 30 19.40 6.34 -5.55
N GLU A 31 20.59 5.84 -5.87
CA GLU A 31 21.71 6.66 -6.38
C GLU A 31 21.43 7.16 -7.79
N HIS A 32 20.64 6.43 -8.58
CA HIS A 32 20.16 6.86 -9.90
C HIS A 32 18.89 7.71 -9.83
N GLY A 33 18.38 8.00 -8.62
CA GLY A 33 17.20 8.83 -8.41
C GLY A 33 15.86 8.07 -8.54
N ASP A 34 15.87 6.73 -8.49
CA ASP A 34 14.63 5.98 -8.45
C ASP A 34 13.88 6.24 -7.14
N PRO A 35 12.59 6.53 -7.17
CA PRO A 35 11.85 6.80 -5.94
C PRO A 35 11.47 5.49 -5.23
N ALA A 36 11.54 5.51 -3.90
CA ALA A 36 11.00 4.42 -3.08
C ALA A 36 9.48 4.33 -3.25
N LEU A 37 8.97 3.10 -3.53
CA LEU A 37 7.55 2.84 -3.76
C LEU A 37 6.77 2.61 -2.45
N ARG A 38 7.48 2.32 -1.37
CA ARG A 38 6.96 2.21 -0.02
C ARG A 38 7.83 3.02 0.94
N TRP A 39 7.19 3.74 1.85
CA TRP A 39 7.89 4.49 2.90
C TRP A 39 7.28 4.20 4.26
N VAL A 40 8.08 4.40 5.29
CA VAL A 40 7.70 4.18 6.68
C VAL A 40 7.93 5.47 7.44
N THR A 41 6.94 5.86 8.23
CA THR A 41 6.98 7.02 9.11
C THR A 41 6.62 6.61 10.51
N ARG A 42 7.30 7.16 11.49
CA ARG A 42 6.94 7.11 12.90
C ARG A 42 6.39 8.46 13.31
N LEU A 43 5.15 8.47 13.74
CA LEU A 43 4.50 9.63 14.32
C LEU A 43 4.64 9.55 15.84
N GLU A 44 5.03 10.65 16.45
CA GLU A 44 5.19 10.78 17.89
C GLU A 44 4.21 11.86 18.40
N ARG A 45 3.48 11.53 19.46
CA ARG A 45 2.59 12.46 20.13
C ARG A 45 2.92 12.48 21.62
N GLN A 46 3.29 13.64 22.12
CA GLN A 46 3.44 13.87 23.55
C GLN A 46 2.09 14.25 24.16
N GLN A 47 1.74 13.60 25.25
CA GLN A 47 0.53 13.86 26.02
C GLN A 47 0.88 13.89 27.52
N GLY A 48 1.18 15.08 28.03
CA GLY A 48 1.79 15.24 29.36
C GLY A 48 3.19 14.61 29.39
N GLU A 49 3.41 13.72 30.36
CA GLU A 49 4.67 12.97 30.51
C GLU A 49 4.74 11.70 29.63
N ARG A 50 3.65 11.34 28.97
CA ARG A 50 3.58 10.14 28.13
C ARG A 50 3.86 10.48 26.68
N VAL A 51 4.65 9.63 26.01
CA VAL A 51 4.89 9.70 24.58
C VAL A 51 4.24 8.48 23.92
N ALA A 52 3.32 8.73 22.99
CA ALA A 52 2.70 7.71 22.19
C ALA A 52 3.36 7.68 20.80
N PHE A 53 3.60 6.49 20.28
CA PHE A 53 4.17 6.24 18.96
C PHE A 53 3.15 5.55 18.07
N LEU A 54 3.08 5.98 16.82
CA LEU A 54 2.26 5.34 15.80
C LEU A 54 3.14 5.03 14.59
N GLY A 55 3.21 3.76 14.22
CA GLY A 55 3.90 3.30 13.03
C GLY A 55 3.01 3.35 11.79
N LEU A 56 3.49 3.98 10.71
CA LEU A 56 2.75 4.06 9.46
C LEU A 56 3.64 3.60 8.30
N SER A 57 3.21 2.55 7.60
CA SER A 57 3.85 2.04 6.39
C SER A 57 2.94 2.28 5.19
N MET A 58 3.33 3.18 4.31
CA MET A 58 2.53 3.65 3.18
C MET A 58 3.08 3.21 1.83
N ALA A 59 2.18 2.87 0.93
CA ALA A 59 2.42 2.63 -0.50
C ALA A 59 1.11 2.88 -1.27
N CYS A 60 0.98 2.38 -2.50
CA CYS A 60 -0.29 2.41 -3.21
C CYS A 60 -1.36 1.62 -2.45
N MET A 61 -2.55 2.20 -2.32
CA MET A 61 -3.70 1.57 -1.66
C MET A 61 -4.51 0.65 -2.59
N HIS A 62 -4.14 0.58 -3.87
CA HIS A 62 -4.82 -0.22 -4.90
C HIS A 62 -6.35 -0.05 -4.92
N CYS A 63 -6.81 1.20 -4.76
CA CYS A 63 -8.23 1.58 -4.65
C CYS A 63 -9.11 0.86 -5.66
N ASN A 64 -10.34 0.49 -5.29
CA ASN A 64 -11.30 -0.12 -6.21
C ASN A 64 -11.65 0.87 -7.33
N ASP A 65 -12.12 2.07 -6.96
CA ASP A 65 -12.35 3.19 -7.87
C ASP A 65 -11.08 4.06 -7.90
N ALA A 66 -10.11 3.63 -8.71
CA ALA A 66 -8.78 4.21 -8.73
C ALA A 66 -8.75 5.51 -9.55
N PRO A 67 -8.74 6.72 -8.94
CA PRO A 67 -8.77 7.97 -9.69
C PRO A 67 -7.54 8.16 -10.58
N CYS A 68 -6.41 7.54 -10.23
CA CYS A 68 -5.21 7.55 -11.06
C CYS A 68 -5.38 6.73 -12.36
N VAL A 69 -6.23 5.70 -12.37
CA VAL A 69 -6.58 4.93 -13.57
C VAL A 69 -7.48 5.77 -14.46
N THR A 70 -8.57 6.33 -13.90
CA THR A 70 -9.54 7.15 -14.63
C THR A 70 -8.89 8.44 -15.18
N GLY A 71 -7.96 9.04 -14.43
CA GLY A 71 -7.26 10.26 -14.81
C GLY A 71 -6.09 10.06 -15.79
N CYS A 72 -5.79 8.83 -16.22
CA CYS A 72 -4.68 8.57 -17.13
C CYS A 72 -5.13 8.74 -18.61
N PRO A 73 -4.67 9.80 -19.34
CA PRO A 73 -5.15 10.06 -20.70
C PRO A 73 -4.71 9.01 -21.73
N VAL A 74 -3.66 8.25 -21.41
CA VAL A 74 -3.11 7.22 -22.32
C VAL A 74 -3.34 5.80 -21.82
N GLY A 75 -4.12 5.61 -20.73
CA GLY A 75 -4.48 4.29 -20.21
C GLY A 75 -3.30 3.42 -19.75
N CYS A 76 -2.15 4.02 -19.39
CA CYS A 76 -1.00 3.24 -18.92
C CYS A 76 -1.21 2.61 -17.55
N LEU A 77 -2.16 3.12 -16.76
CA LEU A 77 -2.60 2.57 -15.49
C LEU A 77 -3.87 1.75 -15.69
N HIS A 78 -3.90 0.54 -15.15
CA HIS A 78 -5.10 -0.32 -15.24
C HIS A 78 -5.20 -1.24 -14.02
N LYS A 79 -6.35 -1.86 -13.86
CA LYS A 79 -6.59 -2.89 -12.85
C LYS A 79 -6.16 -4.25 -13.42
N ASP A 80 -5.30 -4.95 -12.69
CA ASP A 80 -4.97 -6.33 -13.00
C ASP A 80 -6.22 -7.22 -12.79
N PRO A 81 -6.67 -7.97 -13.80
CA PRO A 81 -7.94 -8.70 -13.73
C PRO A 81 -7.90 -9.88 -12.75
N GLU A 82 -6.74 -10.44 -12.49
CA GLU A 82 -6.60 -11.61 -11.61
C GLU A 82 -6.46 -11.20 -10.15
N THR A 83 -5.66 -10.18 -9.86
CA THR A 83 -5.34 -9.77 -8.48
C THR A 83 -6.16 -8.58 -8.00
N GLY A 84 -6.75 -7.79 -8.92
CA GLY A 84 -7.40 -6.52 -8.60
C GLY A 84 -6.43 -5.38 -8.28
N MET A 85 -5.13 -5.61 -8.32
CA MET A 85 -4.11 -4.57 -8.07
C MET A 85 -4.10 -3.54 -9.20
N THR A 86 -3.77 -2.30 -8.87
CA THR A 86 -3.55 -1.26 -9.88
C THR A 86 -2.11 -1.37 -10.37
N VAL A 87 -1.92 -1.67 -11.64
CA VAL A 87 -0.61 -1.88 -12.27
C VAL A 87 -0.35 -0.84 -13.35
N VAL A 88 0.90 -0.76 -13.80
CA VAL A 88 1.37 0.22 -14.79
C VAL A 88 1.99 -0.49 -15.98
N ASN A 89 1.65 -0.02 -17.19
CA ASN A 89 2.49 -0.26 -18.36
C ASN A 89 3.30 1.02 -18.66
N PRO A 90 4.56 1.11 -18.24
CA PRO A 90 5.35 2.33 -18.36
C PRO A 90 5.70 2.69 -19.82
N THR A 91 5.57 1.75 -20.76
CA THR A 91 5.83 1.99 -22.19
C THR A 91 4.90 3.06 -22.76
N HIS A 92 3.64 3.07 -22.33
CA HIS A 92 2.64 4.04 -22.79
C HIS A 92 2.65 5.36 -22.02
N CYS A 93 3.44 5.46 -20.94
CA CYS A 93 3.47 6.66 -20.12
C CYS A 93 4.10 7.84 -20.85
N ILE A 94 3.41 8.98 -20.87
CA ILE A 94 3.88 10.27 -21.45
C ILE A 94 4.40 11.25 -20.40
N GLY A 95 4.47 10.87 -19.13
CA GLY A 95 4.97 11.72 -18.05
C GLY A 95 4.08 12.94 -17.71
N CYS A 96 2.77 12.90 -18.00
CA CYS A 96 1.88 14.05 -17.80
C CYS A 96 1.51 14.34 -16.33
N HIS A 97 1.87 13.51 -15.38
CA HIS A 97 1.65 13.63 -13.93
C HIS A 97 0.17 13.64 -13.48
N SER A 98 -0.82 13.52 -14.36
CA SER A 98 -2.25 13.52 -13.99
C SER A 98 -2.59 12.48 -12.93
N CYS A 99 -1.97 11.31 -12.97
CA CYS A 99 -2.16 10.25 -11.98
C CYS A 99 -1.63 10.63 -10.58
N ALA A 100 -0.57 11.42 -10.47
CA ALA A 100 -0.06 11.91 -9.20
C ALA A 100 -0.97 12.99 -8.61
N MET A 101 -1.50 13.87 -9.45
CA MET A 101 -2.46 14.90 -9.05
C MET A 101 -3.80 14.28 -8.60
N ALA A 102 -4.23 13.19 -9.24
CA ALA A 102 -5.46 12.50 -8.90
C ALA A 102 -5.35 11.62 -7.63
N CYS A 103 -4.14 11.25 -7.20
CA CYS A 103 -3.94 10.32 -6.10
C CYS A 103 -3.90 11.04 -4.74
N PRO A 104 -4.87 10.80 -3.81
CA PRO A 104 -4.86 11.44 -2.50
C PRO A 104 -3.74 10.95 -1.58
N PHE A 105 -3.09 9.81 -1.93
CA PHE A 105 -2.02 9.20 -1.13
C PHE A 105 -0.61 9.48 -1.69
N GLY A 106 -0.49 10.20 -2.80
CA GLY A 106 0.79 10.48 -3.43
C GLY A 106 1.57 9.23 -3.86
N ALA A 107 0.86 8.13 -4.18
CA ALA A 107 1.48 6.85 -4.51
C ALA A 107 2.18 6.81 -5.89
N PRO A 108 1.68 7.44 -6.96
CA PRO A 108 2.42 7.56 -8.21
C PRO A 108 3.67 8.42 -8.02
N LYS A 109 4.82 7.90 -8.42
CA LYS A 109 6.11 8.56 -8.45
C LYS A 109 6.61 8.58 -9.89
N PHE A 110 7.71 9.29 -10.14
CA PHE A 110 8.31 9.37 -11.46
C PHE A 110 9.80 9.10 -11.34
N GLY A 111 10.29 8.18 -12.14
CA GLY A 111 11.70 7.86 -12.23
C GLY A 111 12.49 8.90 -13.01
N PRO A 112 13.83 8.74 -13.13
CA PRO A 112 14.72 9.68 -13.83
C PRO A 112 14.33 9.95 -15.28
N GLN A 113 13.65 9.02 -15.93
CA GLN A 113 13.16 9.16 -17.30
C GLN A 113 11.81 9.91 -17.40
N GLY A 114 11.29 10.47 -16.30
CA GLY A 114 10.00 11.15 -16.25
C GLY A 114 8.79 10.24 -16.41
N LYS A 115 8.98 8.91 -16.41
CA LYS A 115 7.89 7.93 -16.50
C LYS A 115 7.41 7.51 -15.12
N ILE A 116 6.12 7.16 -15.04
CA ILE A 116 5.51 6.71 -13.80
C ILE A 116 6.15 5.42 -13.29
N VAL A 117 6.39 5.39 -11.99
CA VAL A 117 6.66 4.19 -11.20
C VAL A 117 5.75 4.21 -9.98
N LYS A 118 5.23 3.06 -9.58
CA LYS A 118 4.40 2.93 -8.37
C LYS A 118 4.36 1.48 -7.90
N CYS A 119 4.02 1.28 -6.65
CA CYS A 119 3.74 -0.04 -6.11
C CYS A 119 2.68 -0.75 -6.98
N ASP A 120 3.00 -1.95 -7.45
CA ASP A 120 2.14 -2.82 -8.25
C ASP A 120 1.42 -3.88 -7.40
N GLY A 121 1.58 -3.83 -6.05
CA GLY A 121 1.08 -4.86 -5.13
C GLY A 121 1.83 -6.18 -5.24
N CYS A 122 2.99 -6.19 -5.90
CA CYS A 122 3.72 -7.39 -6.29
C CYS A 122 2.80 -8.37 -7.06
N ALA A 123 2.01 -7.89 -8.01
CA ALA A 123 0.98 -8.66 -8.71
C ALA A 123 1.52 -9.98 -9.29
N ASP A 124 2.73 -9.97 -9.85
CA ASP A 124 3.37 -11.19 -10.37
C ASP A 124 3.64 -12.24 -9.29
N ARG A 125 4.06 -11.80 -8.09
CA ARG A 125 4.24 -12.71 -6.96
C ARG A 125 2.91 -13.30 -6.51
N VAL A 126 1.88 -12.44 -6.40
CA VAL A 126 0.54 -12.84 -5.96
C VAL A 126 -0.09 -13.83 -6.94
N ARG A 127 0.04 -13.62 -8.25
CA ARG A 127 -0.40 -14.58 -9.28
C ARG A 127 0.25 -15.96 -9.16
N ARG A 128 1.51 -16.00 -8.70
CA ARG A 128 2.24 -17.25 -8.46
C ARG A 128 1.98 -17.84 -7.06
N GLY A 129 1.05 -17.29 -6.27
CA GLY A 129 0.74 -17.74 -4.91
C GLY A 129 1.70 -17.28 -3.83
N TYR A 130 2.60 -16.34 -4.11
CA TYR A 130 3.52 -15.78 -3.13
C TYR A 130 2.97 -14.50 -2.50
N LEU A 131 3.34 -14.25 -1.26
CA LEU A 131 3.04 -12.99 -0.60
C LEU A 131 3.84 -11.83 -1.23
N PRO A 132 3.30 -10.60 -1.26
CA PRO A 132 4.08 -9.39 -1.56
C PRO A 132 5.33 -9.31 -0.69
N ALA A 133 6.43 -8.79 -1.24
CA ALA A 133 7.72 -8.74 -0.55
C ALA A 133 7.61 -8.05 0.82
N CYS A 134 6.90 -6.93 0.90
CA CYS A 134 6.68 -6.17 2.13
C CYS A 134 5.85 -6.92 3.19
N VAL A 135 4.90 -7.75 2.78
CA VAL A 135 4.10 -8.59 3.68
C VAL A 135 4.96 -9.72 4.23
N ARG A 136 5.71 -10.40 3.35
CA ARG A 136 6.55 -11.54 3.72
C ARG A 136 7.59 -11.22 4.80
N VAL A 137 8.14 -10.01 4.78
CA VAL A 137 9.23 -9.62 5.70
C VAL A 137 8.74 -8.92 6.96
N CYS A 138 7.43 -8.66 7.12
CA CYS A 138 6.91 -7.92 8.26
C CYS A 138 7.03 -8.77 9.55
N PRO A 139 7.93 -8.40 10.51
CA PRO A 139 8.22 -9.26 11.66
C PRO A 139 7.08 -9.32 12.67
N THR A 140 6.21 -8.29 12.67
CA THR A 140 5.07 -8.21 13.60
C THR A 140 3.75 -8.64 12.96
N GLY A 141 3.76 -8.97 11.66
CA GLY A 141 2.53 -9.25 10.91
C GLY A 141 1.60 -8.03 10.78
N ALA A 142 2.14 -6.82 10.91
CA ALA A 142 1.36 -5.59 10.74
C ALA A 142 0.86 -5.42 9.30
N LEU A 143 1.65 -5.84 8.30
CA LEU A 143 1.23 -5.88 6.91
C LEU A 143 0.69 -7.26 6.55
N THR A 144 -0.50 -7.30 5.98
CA THR A 144 -1.15 -8.52 5.54
C THR A 144 -1.70 -8.38 4.12
N LEU A 145 -1.75 -9.50 3.39
CA LEU A 145 -2.48 -9.62 2.14
C LEU A 145 -3.76 -10.40 2.43
N ARG A 146 -4.90 -9.84 2.05
CA ARG A 146 -6.22 -10.45 2.27
C ARG A 146 -7.04 -10.40 1.00
N THR A 147 -7.99 -11.31 0.89
CA THR A 147 -9.06 -11.19 -0.08
C THR A 147 -10.11 -10.18 0.39
N GLU A 148 -10.85 -9.61 -0.55
CA GLU A 148 -11.94 -8.69 -0.23
C GLU A 148 -12.99 -9.33 0.71
N GLU A 149 -13.21 -10.64 0.58
CA GLU A 149 -14.12 -11.39 1.44
C GLU A 149 -13.60 -11.55 2.86
N GLU A 150 -12.31 -11.89 3.02
CA GLU A 150 -11.66 -11.98 4.34
C GLU A 150 -11.69 -10.63 5.06
N GLN A 151 -11.42 -9.54 4.33
CA GLN A 151 -11.49 -8.19 4.90
C GLN A 151 -12.91 -7.83 5.36
N ARG A 152 -13.93 -8.19 4.57
CA ARG A 152 -15.33 -7.97 4.96
C ARG A 152 -15.69 -8.73 6.25
N ARG A 153 -15.31 -10.01 6.34
CA ARG A 153 -15.53 -10.81 7.54
C ARG A 153 -14.85 -10.22 8.78
N GLN A 154 -13.63 -9.73 8.62
CA GLN A 154 -12.90 -9.09 9.72
C GLN A 154 -13.56 -7.80 10.17
N ASN A 155 -14.00 -6.95 9.24
CA ASN A 155 -14.69 -5.70 9.56
C ASN A 155 -16.00 -5.97 10.30
N GLN A 156 -16.77 -7.00 9.90
CA GLN A 156 -17.98 -7.42 10.61
C GLN A 156 -17.67 -7.90 12.03
N ALA A 157 -16.63 -8.74 12.19
CA ALA A 157 -16.24 -9.23 13.52
C ALA A 157 -15.73 -8.08 14.43
N HIS A 158 -15.04 -7.10 13.86
CA HIS A 158 -14.60 -5.91 14.59
C HIS A 158 -15.81 -5.07 15.05
N LEU A 159 -16.76 -4.81 14.17
CA LEU A 159 -17.98 -4.07 14.47
C LEU A 159 -18.79 -4.76 15.60
N LEU A 160 -18.99 -6.07 15.49
CA LEU A 160 -19.72 -6.83 16.52
C LEU A 160 -19.03 -6.74 17.87
N ARG A 161 -17.71 -6.88 17.94
CA ARG A 161 -16.95 -6.73 19.20
C ARG A 161 -17.10 -5.33 19.79
N HIS A 162 -17.09 -4.31 18.93
CA HIS A 162 -17.26 -2.92 19.39
C HIS A 162 -18.67 -2.68 19.96
N VAL A 163 -19.69 -3.18 19.27
CA VAL A 163 -21.10 -3.07 19.74
C VAL A 163 -21.30 -3.82 21.06
N LEU A 164 -20.76 -5.06 21.18
CA LEU A 164 -20.86 -5.83 22.41
C LEU A 164 -20.21 -5.10 23.60
N LYS A 165 -19.02 -4.51 23.38
CA LYS A 165 -18.35 -3.71 24.41
C LYS A 165 -19.16 -2.51 24.85
N LEU A 166 -19.81 -1.80 23.92
CA LEU A 166 -20.70 -0.67 24.27
C LEU A 166 -21.92 -1.09 25.09
N ILE A 167 -22.41 -2.33 24.92
CA ILE A 167 -23.53 -2.87 25.70
C ILE A 167 -23.05 -3.29 27.10
N GLU A 168 -21.82 -3.82 27.22
CA GLU A 168 -21.23 -4.22 28.51
C GLU A 168 -20.86 -3.01 29.38
N ASP A 169 -20.49 -1.88 28.77
CA ASP A 169 -20.10 -0.64 29.44
C ASP A 169 -21.33 0.26 29.79
N ALA A 170 -22.58 -0.11 29.40
CA ALA A 170 -23.82 0.61 29.62
C ALA A 170 -24.59 0.10 30.85
#